data_d25fecf16059aa9d929468263d6b3db4
#
_entry.id   d25fecf16059aa9d929468263d6b3db4
#
_cell.length_a   1.000
_cell.length_b   1.000
_cell.length_c   1.000
_cell.angle_alpha   90.00
_cell.angle_beta   90.00
_cell.angle_gamma   90.00
#
_symmetry.space_group_name_H-M   'P 1'
#
loop_
_entity.id
_entity.type
_entity.pdbx_description
1 polymer ?
#
loop_
_entity_poly.entity_id
_entity_poly.type
_entity_poly.pdbx_seq_one_letter_code
_entity_poly.pdbx_strand_id
1 'polypeptide(L)'
;MKRTLKLALCIPALALPLAAAQAQDAYLIGVSGAMTGPVAAGYAPIVETMKAYLDHVNAKGGINGKPVRLIILDDQAQPSRAATNAKKFVDQDKVHLLVNNSLSSTYAPMVAESKRAKVPLFYAGGVCPPDTYPPADPLQFCSTAYSANLDSEAMLDFIKSSSKAPVRIGFAGMAIPLVRTGIEHAEKTAAKLGFTAIGTQYTPPPAPDYTPFATKLKEGNPNWVMTWSPWLSEVRTFESLRRIGWDGEYIAWGHFQAEEELERLKDGRFYVIGTNAFLEDNLPIHAEMRAVAHRAGLKYPNSYLAEGYVAGMVLEAALAKTGWPATPAKVTAAMSNLKVDLRGLRGGPLEWTKDNHFRTAQYYRVWRWDPAQNKVVRVQDWKKIETKR
;
A
#
# COMPACT_ATOMS: atom_id res chain seq x y z
N MET A 1 -89.76 5.43 9.92
CA MET A 1 -88.50 4.84 10.42
C MET A 1 -87.37 5.22 9.44
N LYS A 2 -86.52 6.24 9.79
CA LYS A 2 -85.42 6.69 8.97
C LYS A 2 -84.16 6.10 9.56
N ARG A 3 -83.42 5.20 8.85
CA ARG A 3 -82.08 4.69 9.20
C ARG A 3 -80.99 5.62 8.63
N THR A 4 -80.27 6.28 9.47
CA THR A 4 -79.06 7.05 9.13
C THR A 4 -77.85 6.14 9.04
N LEU A 5 -77.27 6.07 7.86
CA LEU A 5 -76.03 5.36 7.59
C LEU A 5 -74.84 6.26 7.94
N LYS A 6 -74.06 5.84 8.93
CA LYS A 6 -72.77 6.52 9.25
C LYS A 6 -71.66 5.97 8.39
N LEU A 7 -71.09 6.82 7.51
CA LEU A 7 -69.95 6.51 6.70
C LEU A 7 -68.67 6.75 7.56
N ALA A 8 -67.91 5.69 7.84
CA ALA A 8 -66.62 5.80 8.49
C ALA A 8 -65.53 6.06 7.43
N LEU A 9 -64.88 7.22 7.54
CA LEU A 9 -63.78 7.61 6.67
C LEU A 9 -62.49 7.00 7.23
N CYS A 10 -61.96 5.93 6.61
CA CYS A 10 -60.62 5.39 6.91
C CYS A 10 -59.59 6.23 6.15
N ILE A 11 -58.75 6.98 6.86
CA ILE A 11 -57.60 7.65 6.32
C ILE A 11 -56.42 6.64 6.33
N PRO A 12 -55.82 6.30 5.19
CA PRO A 12 -54.63 5.46 5.19
C PRO A 12 -53.44 6.32 5.68
N ALA A 13 -52.78 5.94 6.79
CA ALA A 13 -51.54 6.48 7.24
C ALA A 13 -50.44 6.14 6.21
N LEU A 14 -49.90 7.14 5.53
CA LEU A 14 -48.75 7.01 4.67
C LEU A 14 -47.52 6.72 5.55
N ALA A 15 -47.12 5.45 5.61
CA ALA A 15 -45.83 5.05 6.13
C ALA A 15 -44.71 5.46 5.11
N LEU A 16 -44.12 6.61 5.32
CA LEU A 16 -42.91 7.01 4.59
C LEU A 16 -41.77 6.04 4.95
N PRO A 17 -40.95 5.60 3.97
CA PRO A 17 -39.89 4.64 4.22
C PRO A 17 -38.78 5.27 5.05
N LEU A 18 -38.54 4.77 6.26
CA LEU A 18 -37.38 5.07 7.11
C LEU A 18 -36.03 4.58 6.50
N ALA A 19 -36.02 4.05 5.30
CA ALA A 19 -34.83 3.45 4.69
C ALA A 19 -33.75 4.48 4.26
N ALA A 20 -34.12 5.75 4.09
CA ALA A 20 -33.16 6.77 3.66
C ALA A 20 -32.28 7.35 4.78
N ALA A 21 -32.66 7.17 6.06
CA ALA A 21 -31.92 7.72 7.19
C ALA A 21 -30.71 6.87 7.63
N GLN A 22 -30.67 5.58 7.30
CA GLN A 22 -29.58 4.69 7.73
C GLN A 22 -28.27 4.86 6.93
N ALA A 23 -28.30 5.44 5.74
CA ALA A 23 -27.11 5.66 4.93
C ALA A 23 -26.24 6.83 5.45
N GLN A 24 -26.80 7.74 6.23
CA GLN A 24 -26.11 8.93 6.77
C GLN A 24 -25.47 8.71 8.15
N ASP A 25 -25.63 7.55 8.77
CA ASP A 25 -25.20 7.28 10.14
C ASP A 25 -23.96 6.38 10.22
N ALA A 26 -23.05 6.50 9.22
CA ALA A 26 -21.80 5.75 9.13
C ALA A 26 -20.67 6.63 8.56
N TYR A 27 -19.43 6.32 8.93
CA TYR A 27 -18.26 6.84 8.21
C TYR A 27 -18.19 6.17 6.84
N LEU A 28 -18.42 6.93 5.76
CA LEU A 28 -18.40 6.42 4.39
C LEU A 28 -17.02 6.61 3.76
N ILE A 29 -16.43 5.53 3.25
CA ILE A 29 -15.11 5.53 2.61
C ILE A 29 -15.24 4.88 1.24
N GLY A 30 -14.84 5.58 0.18
CA GLY A 30 -14.79 5.05 -1.19
C GLY A 30 -13.41 4.49 -1.51
N VAL A 31 -13.34 3.19 -1.83
CA VAL A 31 -12.09 2.49 -2.15
C VAL A 31 -12.07 2.13 -3.62
N SER A 32 -11.16 2.73 -4.40
CA SER A 32 -10.80 2.26 -5.74
C SER A 32 -9.55 1.41 -5.64
N GLY A 33 -9.63 0.16 -6.03
CA GLY A 33 -8.54 -0.80 -5.90
C GLY A 33 -8.46 -1.78 -7.06
N ALA A 34 -7.27 -2.31 -7.33
CA ALA A 34 -7.06 -3.38 -8.28
C ALA A 34 -7.48 -4.73 -7.65
N MET A 35 -8.81 -4.99 -7.65
CA MET A 35 -9.39 -6.18 -7.02
C MET A 35 -9.33 -7.40 -7.94
N THR A 36 -9.33 -7.18 -9.25
CA THR A 36 -9.17 -8.23 -10.27
C THR A 36 -8.10 -7.83 -11.31
N GLY A 37 -7.72 -8.76 -12.17
CA GLY A 37 -6.72 -8.53 -13.21
C GLY A 37 -5.28 -8.89 -12.80
N PRO A 38 -4.29 -8.57 -13.64
CA PRO A 38 -2.93 -9.10 -13.53
C PRO A 38 -2.16 -8.72 -12.26
N VAL A 39 -2.53 -7.61 -11.61
CA VAL A 39 -1.84 -7.12 -10.40
C VAL A 39 -2.65 -7.34 -9.12
N ALA A 40 -3.85 -7.92 -9.21
CA ALA A 40 -4.76 -8.09 -8.08
C ALA A 40 -4.13 -8.85 -6.91
N ALA A 41 -3.28 -9.85 -7.18
CA ALA A 41 -2.59 -10.62 -6.14
C ALA A 41 -1.76 -9.75 -5.17
N GLY A 42 -1.31 -8.57 -5.61
CA GLY A 42 -0.57 -7.61 -4.79
C GLY A 42 -1.44 -6.54 -4.13
N TYR A 43 -2.70 -6.40 -4.52
CA TYR A 43 -3.55 -5.29 -4.07
C TYR A 43 -4.84 -5.73 -3.38
N ALA A 44 -5.52 -6.77 -3.88
CA ALA A 44 -6.76 -7.26 -3.29
C ALA A 44 -6.60 -7.66 -1.81
N PRO A 45 -5.54 -8.38 -1.38
CA PRO A 45 -5.34 -8.71 0.02
C PRO A 45 -5.31 -7.50 0.96
N ILE A 46 -4.78 -6.36 0.50
CA ILE A 46 -4.73 -5.11 1.28
C ILE A 46 -6.14 -4.60 1.57
N VAL A 47 -6.99 -4.49 0.54
CA VAL A 47 -8.38 -4.02 0.69
C VAL A 47 -9.18 -4.97 1.56
N GLU A 48 -9.07 -6.27 1.33
CA GLU A 48 -9.83 -7.27 2.07
C GLU A 48 -9.41 -7.33 3.55
N THR A 49 -8.11 -7.20 3.85
CA THR A 49 -7.64 -7.15 5.23
C THR A 49 -8.02 -5.84 5.92
N MET A 50 -7.92 -4.70 5.23
CA MET A 50 -8.39 -3.41 5.74
C MET A 50 -9.88 -3.48 6.07
N LYS A 51 -10.68 -4.11 5.20
CA LYS A 51 -12.10 -4.34 5.44
C LYS A 51 -12.31 -5.23 6.67
N ALA A 52 -11.62 -6.36 6.76
CA ALA A 52 -11.73 -7.28 7.88
C ALA A 52 -11.38 -6.61 9.22
N TYR A 53 -10.36 -5.75 9.24
CA TYR A 53 -10.00 -4.94 10.40
C TYR A 53 -11.16 -4.00 10.80
N LEU A 54 -11.69 -3.23 9.87
CA LEU A 54 -12.78 -2.28 10.14
C LEU A 54 -14.09 -2.97 10.50
N ASP A 55 -14.39 -4.13 9.93
CA ASP A 55 -15.52 -4.97 10.35
C ASP A 55 -15.34 -5.46 11.80
N HIS A 56 -14.09 -5.78 12.19
CA HIS A 56 -13.80 -6.12 13.59
C HIS A 56 -14.00 -4.94 14.53
N VAL A 57 -13.62 -3.73 14.13
CA VAL A 57 -13.90 -2.49 14.87
C VAL A 57 -15.41 -2.25 14.96
N ASN A 58 -16.14 -2.44 13.86
CA ASN A 58 -17.60 -2.31 13.84
C ASN A 58 -18.30 -3.30 14.81
N ALA A 59 -17.80 -4.54 14.87
CA ALA A 59 -18.34 -5.55 15.79
C ALA A 59 -18.12 -5.21 17.29
N LYS A 60 -17.18 -4.30 17.57
CA LYS A 60 -16.91 -3.76 18.92
C LYS A 60 -17.68 -2.47 19.22
N GLY A 61 -18.61 -2.05 18.37
CA GLY A 61 -19.42 -0.83 18.55
C GLY A 61 -19.01 0.32 17.60
N GLY A 62 -18.09 0.08 16.69
CA GLY A 62 -17.64 1.07 15.70
C GLY A 62 -16.74 2.15 16.28
N ILE A 63 -16.60 3.24 15.55
CA ILE A 63 -15.77 4.40 15.94
C ILE A 63 -16.70 5.53 16.41
N ASN A 64 -16.50 6.03 17.63
CA ASN A 64 -17.41 7.03 18.24
C ASN A 64 -18.88 6.58 18.22
N GLY A 65 -19.15 5.27 18.38
CA GLY A 65 -20.49 4.70 18.33
C GLY A 65 -21.10 4.61 16.93
N LYS A 66 -20.31 4.82 15.86
CA LYS A 66 -20.77 4.78 14.48
C LYS A 66 -19.98 3.75 13.68
N PRO A 67 -20.66 2.98 12.79
CA PRO A 67 -19.96 2.02 11.94
C PRO A 67 -19.13 2.72 10.84
N VAL A 68 -18.08 2.04 10.39
CA VAL A 68 -17.34 2.39 9.18
C VAL A 68 -17.84 1.53 8.03
N ARG A 69 -18.16 2.15 6.91
CA ARG A 69 -18.63 1.47 5.70
C ARG A 69 -17.70 1.75 4.53
N LEU A 70 -17.10 0.70 3.98
CA LEU A 70 -16.34 0.76 2.74
C LEU A 70 -17.24 0.53 1.52
N ILE A 71 -17.14 1.40 0.52
CA ILE A 71 -17.73 1.23 -0.80
C ILE A 71 -16.56 0.90 -1.73
N ILE A 72 -16.42 -0.38 -2.10
CA ILE A 72 -15.25 -0.89 -2.83
C ILE A 72 -15.63 -1.06 -4.30
N LEU A 73 -14.85 -0.46 -5.20
CA LEU A 73 -14.99 -0.60 -6.64
C LEU A 73 -13.66 -1.03 -7.27
N ASP A 74 -13.73 -2.00 -8.17
CA ASP A 74 -12.59 -2.53 -8.89
C ASP A 74 -12.16 -1.60 -10.03
N ASP A 75 -10.92 -1.12 -10.02
CA ASP A 75 -10.35 -0.33 -11.11
C ASP A 75 -9.48 -1.15 -12.08
N GLN A 76 -9.16 -2.40 -11.75
CA GLN A 76 -8.30 -3.27 -12.54
C GLN A 76 -6.95 -2.62 -12.91
N ALA A 77 -6.46 -1.70 -12.09
CA ALA A 77 -5.30 -0.85 -12.35
C ALA A 77 -5.42 0.04 -13.62
N GLN A 78 -6.66 0.34 -14.04
CA GLN A 78 -6.96 1.17 -15.21
C GLN A 78 -7.31 2.61 -14.80
N PRO A 79 -6.60 3.63 -15.30
CA PRO A 79 -6.84 5.03 -14.94
C PRO A 79 -8.28 5.51 -15.21
N SER A 80 -8.88 5.06 -16.33
CA SER A 80 -10.26 5.42 -16.69
C SER A 80 -11.30 4.88 -15.71
N ARG A 81 -11.08 3.66 -15.19
CA ARG A 81 -11.95 3.07 -14.16
C ARG A 81 -11.79 3.78 -12.82
N ALA A 82 -10.55 4.09 -12.44
CA ALA A 82 -10.28 4.87 -11.23
C ALA A 82 -10.94 6.26 -11.27
N ALA A 83 -10.94 6.93 -12.43
CA ALA A 83 -11.67 8.19 -12.65
C ALA A 83 -13.19 8.03 -12.43
N THR A 84 -13.78 7.00 -13.03
CA THR A 84 -15.21 6.70 -12.89
C THR A 84 -15.58 6.38 -11.43
N ASN A 85 -14.77 5.58 -10.76
CA ASN A 85 -14.95 5.22 -9.35
C ASN A 85 -14.90 6.47 -8.46
N ALA A 86 -13.85 7.29 -8.61
CA ALA A 86 -13.68 8.51 -7.81
C ALA A 86 -14.86 9.48 -8.00
N LYS A 87 -15.29 9.71 -9.25
CA LYS A 87 -16.45 10.56 -9.54
C LYS A 87 -17.73 10.02 -8.88
N LYS A 88 -17.98 8.70 -8.96
CA LYS A 88 -19.13 8.08 -8.29
C LYS A 88 -19.09 8.28 -6.78
N PHE A 89 -17.92 8.05 -6.15
CA PHE A 89 -17.76 8.20 -4.71
C PHE A 89 -18.08 9.64 -4.23
N VAL A 90 -17.61 10.66 -4.94
CA VAL A 90 -17.82 12.05 -4.51
C VAL A 90 -19.20 12.59 -4.91
N ASP A 91 -19.72 12.24 -6.09
CA ASP A 91 -20.96 12.83 -6.63
C ASP A 91 -22.21 12.07 -6.19
N GLN A 92 -22.14 10.75 -6.04
CA GLN A 92 -23.30 9.89 -5.72
C GLN A 92 -23.25 9.37 -4.29
N ASP A 93 -22.13 8.75 -3.89
CA ASP A 93 -22.02 8.09 -2.59
C ASP A 93 -21.70 9.08 -1.45
N LYS A 94 -21.25 10.32 -1.76
CA LYS A 94 -20.94 11.38 -0.79
C LYS A 94 -19.98 10.92 0.31
N VAL A 95 -18.91 10.23 -0.07
CA VAL A 95 -17.93 9.68 0.87
C VAL A 95 -17.17 10.77 1.63
N HIS A 96 -16.73 10.45 2.85
CA HIS A 96 -15.93 11.35 3.68
C HIS A 96 -14.43 11.26 3.35
N LEU A 97 -14.00 10.14 2.74
CA LEU A 97 -12.62 9.84 2.39
C LEU A 97 -12.56 8.97 1.15
N LEU A 98 -11.63 9.28 0.24
CA LEU A 98 -11.25 8.42 -0.87
C LEU A 98 -10.04 7.58 -0.50
N VAL A 99 -10.01 6.32 -0.93
CA VAL A 99 -8.86 5.43 -0.80
C VAL A 99 -8.44 4.96 -2.18
N ASN A 100 -7.16 5.09 -2.50
CA ASN A 100 -6.53 4.42 -3.63
C ASN A 100 -5.74 3.21 -3.14
N ASN A 101 -5.98 2.05 -3.74
CA ASN A 101 -5.24 0.82 -3.52
C ASN A 101 -4.94 0.14 -4.86
N SER A 102 -4.14 0.82 -5.71
CA SER A 102 -3.87 0.40 -7.07
C SER A 102 -2.52 0.94 -7.57
N LEU A 103 -2.18 0.68 -8.84
CA LEU A 103 -0.94 1.18 -9.46
C LEU A 103 -0.92 2.72 -9.53
N SER A 104 0.28 3.31 -9.50
CA SER A 104 0.49 4.75 -9.58
C SER A 104 -0.07 5.41 -10.85
N SER A 105 -0.31 4.65 -11.91
CA SER A 105 -1.03 5.12 -13.10
C SER A 105 -2.47 5.57 -12.83
N THR A 106 -3.09 5.10 -11.72
CA THR A 106 -4.47 5.45 -11.33
C THR A 106 -4.55 6.69 -10.43
N TYR A 107 -3.42 7.27 -10.01
CA TYR A 107 -3.41 8.34 -9.01
C TYR A 107 -3.96 9.66 -9.55
N ALA A 108 -3.48 10.09 -10.72
CA ALA A 108 -3.85 11.39 -11.29
C ALA A 108 -5.36 11.62 -11.39
N PRO A 109 -6.18 10.69 -11.92
CA PRO A 109 -7.63 10.89 -11.95
C PRO A 109 -8.28 10.93 -10.57
N MET A 110 -7.79 10.16 -9.60
CA MET A 110 -8.31 10.21 -8.23
C MET A 110 -7.94 11.53 -7.53
N VAL A 111 -6.72 12.04 -7.74
CA VAL A 111 -6.28 13.34 -7.25
C VAL A 111 -7.15 14.48 -7.81
N ALA A 112 -7.47 14.42 -9.11
CA ALA A 112 -8.33 15.42 -9.75
C ALA A 112 -9.71 15.50 -9.09
N GLU A 113 -10.36 14.37 -8.84
CA GLU A 113 -11.66 14.31 -8.17
C GLU A 113 -11.59 14.68 -6.68
N SER A 114 -10.53 14.26 -5.97
CA SER A 114 -10.24 14.66 -4.58
C SER A 114 -10.18 16.19 -4.47
N LYS A 115 -9.40 16.84 -5.31
CA LYS A 115 -9.23 18.30 -5.32
C LYS A 115 -10.52 19.03 -5.72
N ARG A 116 -11.23 18.54 -6.74
CA ARG A 116 -12.50 19.10 -7.18
C ARG A 116 -13.55 19.11 -6.06
N ALA A 117 -13.68 18.00 -5.35
CA ALA A 117 -14.69 17.82 -4.31
C ALA A 117 -14.20 18.18 -2.90
N LYS A 118 -12.91 18.49 -2.73
CA LYS A 118 -12.25 18.72 -1.43
C LYS A 118 -12.43 17.55 -0.47
N VAL A 119 -12.35 16.31 -0.99
CA VAL A 119 -12.40 15.07 -0.23
C VAL A 119 -10.98 14.53 -0.09
N PRO A 120 -10.48 14.21 1.13
CA PRO A 120 -9.12 13.69 1.28
C PRO A 120 -8.94 12.35 0.57
N LEU A 121 -7.72 12.12 0.08
CA LEU A 121 -7.30 10.91 -0.62
C LEU A 121 -6.22 10.19 0.19
N PHE A 122 -6.46 8.94 0.51
CA PHE A 122 -5.56 8.08 1.27
C PHE A 122 -5.02 6.95 0.39
N TYR A 123 -3.72 6.79 0.36
CA TYR A 123 -3.03 5.70 -0.34
C TYR A 123 -2.78 4.56 0.65
N ALA A 124 -3.56 3.48 0.51
CA ALA A 124 -3.50 2.30 1.37
C ALA A 124 -2.60 1.20 0.81
N GLY A 125 -2.34 1.20 -0.50
CA GLY A 125 -1.43 0.28 -1.18
C GLY A 125 -0.71 0.99 -2.32
N GLY A 126 0.44 0.46 -2.71
CA GLY A 126 1.32 1.09 -3.70
C GLY A 126 2.23 2.16 -3.09
N VAL A 127 2.83 2.96 -3.94
CA VAL A 127 3.88 3.92 -3.58
C VAL A 127 3.28 5.24 -3.14
N CYS A 128 3.84 5.85 -2.09
CA CYS A 128 3.46 7.19 -1.70
C CYS A 128 3.87 8.21 -2.77
N PRO A 129 2.92 9.01 -3.30
CA PRO A 129 3.26 10.02 -4.30
C PRO A 129 4.07 11.17 -3.71
N PRO A 130 4.85 11.92 -4.55
CA PRO A 130 5.63 13.08 -4.11
C PRO A 130 4.81 14.12 -3.35
N ASP A 131 3.55 14.29 -3.70
CA ASP A 131 2.63 15.24 -3.05
C ASP A 131 2.34 14.93 -1.57
N THR A 132 2.79 13.79 -1.06
CA THR A 132 2.68 13.47 0.39
C THR A 132 3.92 13.89 1.19
N TYR A 133 5.01 14.28 0.52
CA TYR A 133 6.23 14.77 1.16
C TYR A 133 6.19 16.29 1.37
N PRO A 134 7.06 16.84 2.25
CA PRO A 134 7.10 18.27 2.51
C PRO A 134 7.46 19.14 1.29
N PRO A 135 6.69 20.20 0.99
CA PRO A 135 5.41 20.55 1.58
C PRO A 135 4.27 19.70 1.02
N ALA A 136 3.58 18.95 1.90
CA ALA A 136 2.55 18.02 1.46
C ALA A 136 1.29 18.73 0.90
N ASP A 137 0.67 18.13 -0.10
CA ASP A 137 -0.68 18.50 -0.51
C ASP A 137 -1.66 18.22 0.63
N PRO A 138 -2.48 19.20 1.06
CA PRO A 138 -3.33 19.07 2.24
C PRO A 138 -4.39 17.97 2.15
N LEU A 139 -4.65 17.44 0.96
CA LEU A 139 -5.67 16.41 0.74
C LEU A 139 -5.07 15.01 0.52
N GLN A 140 -3.75 14.82 0.43
CA GLN A 140 -3.14 13.54 0.10
C GLN A 140 -2.38 12.95 1.29
N PHE A 141 -2.67 11.68 1.66
CA PHE A 141 -2.11 11.00 2.83
C PHE A 141 -1.68 9.58 2.45
N CYS A 142 -0.56 9.08 3.00
CA CYS A 142 -0.04 7.77 2.63
C CYS A 142 0.42 6.95 3.85
N SER A 143 -0.08 5.69 3.96
CA SER A 143 0.31 4.77 5.04
C SER A 143 1.31 3.70 4.64
N THR A 144 1.53 3.48 3.34
CA THR A 144 2.28 2.31 2.85
C THR A 144 3.77 2.34 3.18
N ALA A 145 4.31 3.51 3.50
CA ALA A 145 5.73 3.71 3.74
C ALA A 145 6.64 3.39 2.54
N TYR A 146 6.11 3.27 1.32
CA TYR A 146 6.89 3.04 0.11
C TYR A 146 7.25 4.38 -0.53
N SER A 147 8.54 4.64 -0.68
CA SER A 147 9.09 5.89 -1.15
C SER A 147 10.09 5.67 -2.28
N ALA A 148 9.80 6.18 -3.47
CA ALA A 148 10.66 6.00 -4.63
C ALA A 148 12.14 6.36 -4.36
N ASN A 149 12.37 7.48 -3.69
CA ASN A 149 13.72 7.97 -3.45
C ASN A 149 14.37 7.34 -2.21
N LEU A 150 13.69 7.36 -1.05
CA LEU A 150 14.27 6.85 0.20
C LEU A 150 14.55 5.36 0.15
N ASP A 151 13.66 4.58 -0.49
CA ASP A 151 13.83 3.15 -0.66
C ASP A 151 15.06 2.86 -1.52
N SER A 152 15.21 3.59 -2.65
CA SER A 152 16.37 3.47 -3.53
C SER A 152 17.68 3.83 -2.82
N GLU A 153 17.68 4.89 -2.02
CA GLU A 153 18.84 5.28 -1.22
C GLU A 153 19.21 4.20 -0.19
N ALA A 154 18.20 3.65 0.51
CA ALA A 154 18.42 2.60 1.50
C ALA A 154 18.99 1.31 0.87
N MET A 155 18.49 0.92 -0.32
CA MET A 155 18.97 -0.23 -1.08
C MET A 155 20.44 -0.05 -1.50
N LEU A 156 20.78 1.11 -2.06
CA LEU A 156 22.14 1.39 -2.52
C LEU A 156 23.13 1.51 -1.36
N ASP A 157 22.70 2.06 -0.23
CA ASP A 157 23.51 2.12 0.99
C ASP A 157 23.79 0.71 1.56
N PHE A 158 22.79 -0.19 1.52
CA PHE A 158 22.98 -1.59 1.86
C PHE A 158 23.98 -2.26 0.90
N ILE A 159 23.82 -2.09 -0.42
CA ILE A 159 24.74 -2.63 -1.42
C ILE A 159 26.17 -2.15 -1.11
N LYS A 160 26.37 -0.84 -0.86
CA LYS A 160 27.68 -0.27 -0.55
C LYS A 160 28.33 -0.91 0.68
N SER A 161 27.54 -1.09 1.75
CA SER A 161 28.06 -1.66 3.01
C SER A 161 28.32 -3.17 2.94
N SER A 162 27.63 -3.88 2.05
CA SER A 162 27.72 -5.34 1.92
C SER A 162 28.72 -5.81 0.86
N SER A 163 29.12 -4.92 -0.07
CA SER A 163 29.98 -5.29 -1.19
C SER A 163 31.46 -5.27 -0.80
N LYS A 164 32.16 -6.35 -1.15
CA LYS A 164 33.61 -6.52 -0.95
C LYS A 164 34.44 -6.16 -2.20
N ALA A 165 33.80 -5.95 -3.33
CA ALA A 165 34.40 -5.64 -4.62
C ALA A 165 33.75 -4.39 -5.24
N PRO A 166 34.35 -3.76 -6.26
CA PRO A 166 33.72 -2.67 -6.99
C PRO A 166 32.33 -3.09 -7.51
N VAL A 167 31.33 -2.23 -7.29
CA VAL A 167 29.94 -2.50 -7.63
C VAL A 167 29.69 -2.17 -9.11
N ARG A 168 29.24 -3.18 -9.86
CA ARG A 168 28.69 -3.07 -11.21
C ARG A 168 27.21 -3.38 -11.12
N ILE A 169 26.35 -2.38 -11.27
CA ILE A 169 24.93 -2.49 -10.95
C ILE A 169 24.03 -2.34 -12.18
N GLY A 170 23.11 -3.30 -12.36
CA GLY A 170 21.99 -3.20 -13.28
C GLY A 170 20.73 -2.80 -12.54
N PHE A 171 19.84 -2.10 -13.22
CA PHE A 171 18.55 -1.70 -12.66
C PHE A 171 17.39 -2.31 -13.46
N ALA A 172 16.30 -2.67 -12.78
CA ALA A 172 15.09 -3.09 -13.45
C ALA A 172 13.83 -2.64 -12.70
N GLY A 173 12.76 -2.43 -13.47
CA GLY A 173 11.46 -2.09 -12.91
C GLY A 173 10.33 -2.17 -13.94
N MET A 174 9.10 -2.07 -13.46
CA MET A 174 7.92 -1.98 -14.33
C MET A 174 7.80 -0.56 -14.93
N ALA A 175 7.36 -0.46 -16.18
CA ALA A 175 7.23 0.80 -16.92
C ALA A 175 6.03 1.65 -16.45
N ILE A 176 5.98 2.01 -15.16
CA ILE A 176 4.95 2.87 -14.55
C ILE A 176 5.59 4.12 -13.92
N PRO A 177 4.84 5.23 -13.75
CA PRO A 177 5.42 6.54 -13.43
C PRO A 177 6.38 6.54 -12.23
N LEU A 178 5.93 6.13 -11.04
CA LEU A 178 6.75 6.22 -9.83
C LEU A 178 7.91 5.21 -9.81
N VAL A 179 7.81 4.07 -10.49
CA VAL A 179 8.93 3.13 -10.65
C VAL A 179 10.04 3.78 -11.48
N ARG A 180 9.71 4.45 -12.59
CA ARG A 180 10.70 5.20 -13.38
C ARG A 180 11.39 6.26 -12.55
N THR A 181 10.63 7.07 -11.82
CA THR A 181 11.19 8.10 -10.92
C THR A 181 12.15 7.49 -9.88
N GLY A 182 11.78 6.37 -9.25
CA GLY A 182 12.62 5.70 -8.27
C GLY A 182 13.91 5.12 -8.86
N ILE A 183 13.83 4.48 -10.02
CA ILE A 183 15.01 3.93 -10.71
C ILE A 183 15.93 5.04 -11.21
N GLU A 184 15.41 6.11 -11.80
CA GLU A 184 16.22 7.27 -12.22
C GLU A 184 16.93 7.95 -11.03
N HIS A 185 16.26 8.01 -9.87
CA HIS A 185 16.89 8.49 -8.64
C HIS A 185 17.98 7.53 -8.16
N ALA A 186 17.74 6.21 -8.25
CA ALA A 186 18.72 5.19 -7.91
C ALA A 186 19.98 5.27 -8.78
N GLU A 187 19.83 5.44 -10.10
CA GLU A 187 20.97 5.61 -11.03
C GLU A 187 21.84 6.80 -10.65
N LYS A 188 21.23 7.96 -10.37
CA LYS A 188 21.94 9.17 -9.94
C LYS A 188 22.66 8.97 -8.60
N THR A 189 22.03 8.26 -7.68
CA THR A 189 22.58 7.96 -6.34
C THR A 189 23.72 6.95 -6.45
N ALA A 190 23.59 5.91 -7.26
CA ALA A 190 24.62 4.92 -7.52
C ALA A 190 25.90 5.57 -8.10
N ALA A 191 25.75 6.52 -9.03
CA ALA A 191 26.88 7.28 -9.58
C ALA A 191 27.60 8.08 -8.48
N LYS A 192 26.87 8.74 -7.56
CA LYS A 192 27.46 9.47 -6.42
C LYS A 192 28.19 8.55 -5.45
N LEU A 193 27.78 7.29 -5.34
CA LEU A 193 28.41 6.27 -4.50
C LEU A 193 29.64 5.63 -5.16
N GLY A 194 29.94 5.97 -6.42
CA GLY A 194 31.05 5.42 -7.19
C GLY A 194 30.76 4.05 -7.82
N PHE A 195 29.48 3.67 -7.95
CA PHE A 195 29.09 2.43 -8.62
C PHE A 195 29.15 2.59 -10.14
N THR A 196 29.48 1.51 -10.84
CA THR A 196 29.40 1.45 -12.30
C THR A 196 28.01 0.98 -12.71
N ALA A 197 27.15 1.89 -13.14
CA ALA A 197 25.86 1.54 -13.71
C ALA A 197 26.06 0.88 -15.09
N ILE A 198 25.43 -0.30 -15.31
CA ILE A 198 25.59 -1.07 -16.56
C ILE A 198 24.33 -1.04 -17.44
N GLY A 199 23.29 -0.34 -17.03
CA GLY A 199 22.04 -0.11 -17.74
C GLY A 199 20.80 -0.47 -16.95
N THR A 200 19.67 -0.06 -17.52
CA THR A 200 18.33 -0.19 -16.93
C THR A 200 17.39 -0.88 -17.89
N GLN A 201 16.55 -1.77 -17.36
CA GLN A 201 15.49 -2.43 -18.11
C GLN A 201 14.12 -2.14 -17.50
N TYR A 202 13.18 -1.71 -18.35
CA TYR A 202 11.79 -1.48 -17.96
C TYR A 202 10.88 -2.51 -18.62
N THR A 203 10.15 -3.28 -17.82
CA THR A 203 9.19 -4.26 -18.30
C THR A 203 7.80 -3.63 -18.45
N PRO A 204 7.04 -3.94 -19.53
CA PRO A 204 5.66 -3.47 -19.63
C PRO A 204 4.77 -4.10 -18.54
N PRO A 205 3.67 -3.44 -18.12
CA PRO A 205 2.68 -4.01 -17.19
C PRO A 205 1.48 -4.61 -17.95
N PRO A 206 1.19 -5.94 -17.90
CA PRO A 206 2.09 -7.01 -17.46
C PRO A 206 3.08 -7.44 -18.57
N ALA A 207 4.25 -7.93 -18.18
CA ALA A 207 5.14 -8.57 -19.14
C ALA A 207 4.81 -10.08 -19.23
N PRO A 208 4.62 -10.64 -20.44
CA PRO A 208 4.39 -12.08 -20.60
C PRO A 208 5.67 -12.90 -20.39
N ASP A 209 6.84 -12.32 -20.69
CA ASP A 209 8.16 -12.92 -20.52
C ASP A 209 9.17 -11.86 -20.04
N TYR A 210 9.97 -12.19 -19.03
CA TYR A 210 11.02 -11.35 -18.47
C TYR A 210 12.42 -11.69 -19.00
N THR A 211 12.57 -12.80 -19.74
CA THR A 211 13.86 -13.30 -20.26
C THR A 211 14.60 -12.28 -21.15
N PRO A 212 13.96 -11.56 -22.08
CA PRO A 212 14.65 -10.57 -22.90
C PRO A 212 15.30 -9.45 -22.09
N PHE A 213 14.62 -8.97 -21.02
CA PHE A 213 15.11 -7.93 -20.13
C PHE A 213 16.27 -8.44 -19.26
N ALA A 214 16.13 -9.66 -18.72
CA ALA A 214 17.19 -10.33 -17.95
C ALA A 214 18.45 -10.56 -18.80
N THR A 215 18.31 -10.95 -20.08
CA THR A 215 19.43 -11.13 -20.99
C THR A 215 20.21 -9.83 -21.18
N LYS A 216 19.53 -8.73 -21.45
CA LYS A 216 20.18 -7.42 -21.59
C LYS A 216 20.88 -6.95 -20.31
N LEU A 217 20.30 -7.21 -19.15
CA LEU A 217 20.98 -6.93 -17.87
C LEU A 217 22.24 -7.75 -17.72
N LYS A 218 22.20 -9.05 -18.05
CA LYS A 218 23.32 -9.95 -17.92
C LYS A 218 24.49 -9.59 -18.87
N GLU A 219 24.22 -9.09 -20.09
CA GLU A 219 25.22 -8.64 -21.06
C GLU A 219 26.17 -7.60 -20.47
N GLY A 220 25.69 -6.72 -19.59
CA GLY A 220 26.50 -5.74 -18.87
C GLY A 220 27.41 -6.35 -17.80
N ASN A 221 27.31 -7.65 -17.54
CA ASN A 221 28.08 -8.35 -16.50
C ASN A 221 27.98 -7.69 -15.12
N PRO A 222 26.76 -7.47 -14.57
CA PRO A 222 26.58 -6.90 -13.23
C PRO A 222 26.94 -7.91 -12.15
N ASN A 223 27.56 -7.45 -11.06
CA ASN A 223 27.63 -8.25 -9.82
C ASN A 223 26.46 -7.94 -8.87
N TRP A 224 25.71 -6.86 -9.11
CA TRP A 224 24.46 -6.54 -8.47
C TRP A 224 23.37 -6.20 -9.47
N VAL A 225 22.13 -6.64 -9.18
CA VAL A 225 20.93 -6.14 -9.84
C VAL A 225 20.01 -5.59 -8.74
N MET A 226 19.54 -4.37 -8.93
CA MET A 226 18.56 -3.72 -8.06
C MET A 226 17.24 -3.59 -8.79
N THR A 227 16.17 -3.99 -8.12
CA THR A 227 14.80 -3.74 -8.57
C THR A 227 14.04 -2.94 -7.52
N TRP A 228 13.21 -2.04 -8.00
CA TRP A 228 12.23 -1.34 -7.21
C TRP A 228 10.96 -1.24 -8.04
N SER A 229 9.97 -2.11 -7.76
CA SER A 229 8.85 -2.38 -8.66
C SER A 229 7.72 -3.09 -7.93
N PRO A 230 6.51 -3.23 -8.51
CA PRO A 230 5.54 -4.20 -8.04
C PRO A 230 6.12 -5.61 -7.94
N TRP A 231 5.84 -6.31 -6.85
CA TRP A 231 6.51 -7.54 -6.43
C TRP A 231 6.65 -8.61 -7.52
N LEU A 232 5.59 -8.83 -8.29
CA LEU A 232 5.62 -9.79 -9.40
C LEU A 232 6.75 -9.51 -10.40
N SER A 233 6.98 -8.23 -10.74
CA SER A 233 8.05 -7.83 -11.67
C SER A 233 9.43 -8.10 -11.09
N GLU A 234 9.63 -7.86 -9.79
CA GLU A 234 10.90 -8.10 -9.10
C GLU A 234 11.26 -9.58 -9.10
N VAL A 235 10.33 -10.43 -8.67
CA VAL A 235 10.54 -11.88 -8.60
C VAL A 235 10.77 -12.49 -9.98
N ARG A 236 9.96 -12.13 -10.97
CA ARG A 236 10.10 -12.66 -12.34
C ARG A 236 11.40 -12.22 -13.02
N THR A 237 11.87 -11.00 -12.75
CA THR A 237 13.19 -10.55 -13.23
C THR A 237 14.31 -11.40 -12.62
N PHE A 238 14.26 -11.64 -11.31
CA PHE A 238 15.24 -12.50 -10.63
C PHE A 238 15.25 -13.94 -11.17
N GLU A 239 14.08 -14.59 -11.25
CA GLU A 239 13.95 -15.94 -11.75
C GLU A 239 14.48 -16.07 -13.19
N SER A 240 14.23 -15.04 -14.03
CA SER A 240 14.73 -15.03 -15.40
C SER A 240 16.25 -14.88 -15.46
N LEU A 241 16.85 -14.05 -14.60
CA LEU A 241 18.31 -13.92 -14.47
C LEU A 241 18.95 -15.25 -14.04
N ARG A 242 18.38 -15.93 -13.05
CA ARG A 242 18.88 -17.26 -12.61
C ARG A 242 18.77 -18.31 -13.71
N ARG A 243 17.63 -18.32 -14.42
CA ARG A 243 17.39 -19.28 -15.53
C ARG A 243 18.44 -19.17 -16.65
N ILE A 244 18.92 -17.96 -16.93
CA ILE A 244 19.95 -17.74 -17.95
C ILE A 244 21.39 -17.81 -17.39
N GLY A 245 21.56 -18.27 -16.14
CA GLY A 245 22.85 -18.50 -15.50
C GLY A 245 23.57 -17.23 -15.05
N TRP A 246 22.86 -16.18 -14.68
CA TRP A 246 23.44 -15.06 -13.91
C TRP A 246 23.47 -15.44 -12.41
N ASP A 247 24.60 -15.24 -11.75
CA ASP A 247 24.85 -15.67 -10.38
C ASP A 247 25.25 -14.53 -9.41
N GLY A 248 25.04 -13.28 -9.80
CA GLY A 248 25.30 -12.11 -8.95
C GLY A 248 24.29 -11.93 -7.81
N GLU A 249 24.51 -10.90 -7.02
CA GLU A 249 23.65 -10.50 -5.92
C GLU A 249 22.43 -9.69 -6.43
N TYR A 250 21.28 -9.93 -5.86
CA TYR A 250 20.03 -9.28 -6.24
C TYR A 250 19.37 -8.61 -5.03
N ILE A 251 18.88 -7.40 -5.18
CA ILE A 251 18.10 -6.72 -4.14
C ILE A 251 16.77 -6.23 -4.70
N ALA A 252 15.70 -6.56 -3.97
CA ALA A 252 14.34 -6.17 -4.28
C ALA A 252 13.71 -5.38 -3.13
N TRP A 253 12.68 -4.62 -3.44
CA TRP A 253 11.85 -3.98 -2.42
C TRP A 253 11.00 -5.02 -1.68
N GLY A 254 11.00 -4.93 -0.35
CA GLY A 254 10.31 -5.88 0.52
C GLY A 254 8.82 -5.59 0.68
N HIS A 255 8.03 -6.07 -0.26
CA HIS A 255 6.59 -6.15 -0.09
C HIS A 255 6.21 -7.15 1.01
N PHE A 256 4.97 -7.12 1.45
CA PHE A 256 4.45 -8.06 2.46
C PHE A 256 4.56 -9.54 2.04
N GLN A 257 4.63 -9.85 0.74
CA GLN A 257 4.79 -11.21 0.19
C GLN A 257 6.24 -11.74 0.26
N ALA A 258 7.18 -10.88 0.63
CA ALA A 258 8.60 -11.19 0.50
C ALA A 258 9.07 -12.36 1.36
N GLU A 259 8.47 -12.57 2.53
CA GLU A 259 8.84 -13.66 3.44
C GLU A 259 8.61 -15.04 2.80
N GLU A 260 7.39 -15.31 2.28
CA GLU A 260 7.08 -16.56 1.59
C GLU A 260 7.90 -16.73 0.30
N GLU A 261 8.18 -15.64 -0.40
CA GLU A 261 8.99 -15.73 -1.63
C GLU A 261 10.46 -16.06 -1.34
N LEU A 262 11.03 -15.54 -0.28
CA LEU A 262 12.37 -15.95 0.17
C LEU A 262 12.42 -17.44 0.53
N GLU A 263 11.38 -17.93 1.21
CA GLU A 263 11.23 -19.36 1.52
C GLU A 263 11.02 -20.22 0.28
N ARG A 264 10.33 -19.73 -0.73
CA ARG A 264 10.07 -20.43 -2.00
C ARG A 264 11.31 -20.48 -2.89
N LEU A 265 12.01 -19.33 -3.04
CA LEU A 265 13.17 -19.18 -3.91
C LEU A 265 14.41 -19.88 -3.34
N LYS A 266 14.60 -19.88 -2.04
CA LYS A 266 15.74 -20.50 -1.32
C LYS A 266 17.10 -20.08 -1.86
N ASP A 267 17.21 -18.84 -2.36
CA ASP A 267 18.44 -18.28 -2.92
C ASP A 267 19.07 -17.28 -1.94
N GLY A 268 20.28 -17.60 -1.45
CA GLY A 268 21.00 -16.77 -0.47
C GLY A 268 21.55 -15.45 -1.03
N ARG A 269 21.44 -15.23 -2.34
CA ARG A 269 21.85 -13.98 -3.01
C ARG A 269 20.66 -13.10 -3.42
N PHE A 270 19.45 -13.44 -2.97
CA PHE A 270 18.28 -12.62 -3.11
C PHE A 270 18.00 -11.91 -1.79
N TYR A 271 18.27 -10.61 -1.77
CA TYR A 271 18.03 -9.74 -0.63
C TYR A 271 16.69 -9.01 -0.80
N VAL A 272 16.02 -8.83 0.32
CA VAL A 272 14.81 -8.02 0.39
C VAL A 272 15.02 -6.93 1.43
N ILE A 273 14.86 -5.68 1.03
CA ILE A 273 14.84 -4.54 1.94
C ILE A 273 13.44 -3.98 2.04
N GLY A 274 12.94 -3.76 3.24
CA GLY A 274 11.57 -3.27 3.42
C GLY A 274 11.34 -2.59 4.75
N THR A 275 10.13 -2.09 4.90
CA THR A 275 9.66 -1.34 6.07
C THR A 275 8.69 -2.14 6.93
N ASN A 276 8.34 -3.36 6.54
CA ASN A 276 7.45 -4.24 7.28
C ASN A 276 8.21 -5.18 8.21
N ALA A 277 7.67 -5.44 9.39
CA ALA A 277 8.09 -6.58 10.19
C ALA A 277 7.60 -7.87 9.52
N PHE A 278 8.46 -8.89 9.48
CA PHE A 278 8.09 -10.22 9.02
C PHE A 278 7.43 -11.02 10.16
N LEU A 279 6.74 -12.10 9.82
CA LEU A 279 6.10 -12.97 10.80
C LEU A 279 7.12 -13.65 11.72
N GLU A 280 8.35 -13.87 11.23
CA GLU A 280 9.48 -14.37 12.03
C GLU A 280 9.79 -13.46 13.23
N ASP A 281 9.49 -12.16 13.15
CA ASP A 281 9.63 -11.25 14.30
C ASP A 281 8.69 -11.59 15.47
N ASN A 282 7.72 -12.46 15.24
CA ASN A 282 6.75 -12.99 16.22
C ASN A 282 6.13 -11.93 17.14
N LEU A 283 5.71 -10.81 16.55
CA LEU A 283 5.08 -9.71 17.29
C LEU A 283 3.70 -10.15 17.84
N PRO A 284 3.32 -9.69 19.06
CA PRO A 284 1.99 -10.00 19.62
C PRO A 284 0.83 -9.63 18.67
N ILE A 285 0.97 -8.55 17.90
CA ILE A 285 -0.03 -8.11 16.93
C ILE A 285 -0.25 -9.12 15.80
N HIS A 286 0.74 -9.97 15.47
CA HIS A 286 0.57 -10.99 14.43
C HIS A 286 -0.50 -12.04 14.79
N ALA A 287 -0.65 -12.37 16.07
CA ALA A 287 -1.72 -13.27 16.53
C ALA A 287 -3.11 -12.62 16.35
N GLU A 288 -3.22 -11.32 16.65
CA GLU A 288 -4.45 -10.56 16.47
C GLU A 288 -4.82 -10.45 14.99
N MET A 289 -3.85 -10.13 14.11
CA MET A 289 -4.04 -10.09 12.66
C MET A 289 -4.60 -11.42 12.14
N ARG A 290 -3.99 -12.55 12.53
CA ARG A 290 -4.46 -13.90 12.15
C ARG A 290 -5.89 -14.15 12.62
N ALA A 291 -6.22 -13.76 13.85
CA ALA A 291 -7.56 -13.94 14.40
C ALA A 291 -8.62 -13.10 13.65
N VAL A 292 -8.28 -11.86 13.26
CA VAL A 292 -9.16 -10.99 12.45
C VAL A 292 -9.37 -11.60 11.07
N ALA A 293 -8.30 -12.02 10.38
CA ALA A 293 -8.37 -12.63 9.07
C ALA A 293 -9.19 -13.93 9.07
N HIS A 294 -8.97 -14.79 10.07
CA HIS A 294 -9.71 -16.04 10.22
C HIS A 294 -11.22 -15.80 10.40
N ARG A 295 -11.62 -14.86 11.24
CA ARG A 295 -13.05 -14.51 11.42
C ARG A 295 -13.67 -13.96 10.14
N ALA A 296 -12.91 -13.26 9.32
CA ALA A 296 -13.36 -12.74 8.04
C ALA A 296 -13.31 -13.78 6.89
N GLY A 297 -12.83 -14.99 7.16
CA GLY A 297 -12.72 -16.07 6.16
C GLY A 297 -11.63 -15.80 5.11
N LEU A 298 -10.67 -14.93 5.39
CA LEU A 298 -9.56 -14.65 4.47
C LEU A 298 -8.64 -15.87 4.36
N LYS A 299 -8.27 -16.21 3.13
CA LYS A 299 -7.43 -17.39 2.81
C LYS A 299 -6.02 -17.00 2.35
N TYR A 300 -5.62 -15.76 2.55
CA TYR A 300 -4.28 -15.30 2.22
C TYR A 300 -3.25 -15.81 3.22
N PRO A 301 -1.99 -16.01 2.80
CA PRO A 301 -0.88 -16.18 3.71
C PRO A 301 -0.82 -15.03 4.73
N ASN A 302 -0.38 -15.32 5.94
CA ASN A 302 -0.43 -14.33 7.03
C ASN A 302 0.41 -13.06 6.77
N SER A 303 1.51 -13.18 6.04
CA SER A 303 2.35 -12.05 5.64
C SER A 303 1.59 -11.04 4.76
N TYR A 304 0.61 -11.51 3.98
CA TYR A 304 -0.23 -10.65 3.12
C TYR A 304 -1.18 -9.73 3.91
N LEU A 305 -1.34 -9.97 5.21
CA LEU A 305 -2.30 -9.24 6.03
C LEU A 305 -1.78 -7.89 6.55
N ALA A 306 -0.46 -7.73 6.68
CA ALA A 306 0.14 -6.62 7.42
C ALA A 306 -0.20 -5.24 6.82
N GLU A 307 -0.14 -5.10 5.50
CA GLU A 307 -0.37 -3.81 4.83
C GLU A 307 -1.80 -3.29 5.04
N GLY A 308 -2.79 -4.15 4.77
CA GLY A 308 -4.20 -3.81 4.96
C GLY A 308 -4.56 -3.59 6.43
N TYR A 309 -3.91 -4.34 7.34
CA TYR A 309 -4.09 -4.17 8.77
C TYR A 309 -3.58 -2.80 9.25
N VAL A 310 -2.40 -2.38 8.80
CA VAL A 310 -1.85 -1.03 9.06
C VAL A 310 -2.78 0.05 8.50
N ALA A 311 -3.27 -0.11 7.27
CA ALA A 311 -4.22 0.86 6.70
C ALA A 311 -5.50 0.97 7.55
N GLY A 312 -6.02 -0.16 8.05
CA GLY A 312 -7.15 -0.20 8.98
C GLY A 312 -6.87 0.54 10.29
N MET A 313 -5.71 0.30 10.92
CA MET A 313 -5.29 1.00 12.16
C MET A 313 -5.20 2.52 11.96
N VAL A 314 -4.66 2.97 10.83
CA VAL A 314 -4.53 4.38 10.49
C VAL A 314 -5.90 5.02 10.27
N LEU A 315 -6.80 4.34 9.57
CA LEU A 315 -8.18 4.81 9.36
C LEU A 315 -8.95 4.89 10.68
N GLU A 316 -8.85 3.88 11.54
CA GLU A 316 -9.48 3.91 12.87
C GLU A 316 -9.02 5.12 13.67
N ALA A 317 -7.71 5.36 13.77
CA ALA A 317 -7.16 6.48 14.51
C ALA A 317 -7.58 7.84 13.93
N ALA A 318 -7.61 7.97 12.60
CA ALA A 318 -8.03 9.18 11.91
C ALA A 318 -9.52 9.48 12.15
N LEU A 319 -10.38 8.48 12.01
CA LEU A 319 -11.83 8.63 12.21
C LEU A 319 -12.20 8.84 13.67
N ALA A 320 -11.48 8.19 14.60
CA ALA A 320 -11.67 8.46 16.04
C ALA A 320 -11.42 9.93 16.39
N LYS A 321 -10.36 10.51 15.80
CA LYS A 321 -10.02 11.92 15.96
C LYS A 321 -10.97 12.88 15.21
N THR A 322 -11.60 12.41 14.13
CA THR A 322 -12.56 13.20 13.35
C THR A 322 -13.81 13.56 14.14
N GLY A 323 -14.30 12.63 14.97
CA GLY A 323 -15.56 12.76 15.67
C GLY A 323 -16.78 12.65 14.74
N TRP A 324 -17.98 12.85 15.33
CA TRP A 324 -19.25 12.78 14.62
C TRP A 324 -20.07 14.07 14.82
N PRO A 325 -20.83 14.56 13.82
CA PRO A 325 -20.89 14.08 12.44
C PRO A 325 -19.60 14.34 11.66
N ALA A 326 -19.22 13.37 10.83
CA ALA A 326 -18.05 13.46 9.96
C ALA A 326 -18.32 14.33 8.73
N THR A 327 -17.28 15.05 8.31
CA THR A 327 -17.23 15.73 7.01
C THR A 327 -15.85 15.54 6.39
N PRO A 328 -15.68 15.63 5.05
CA PRO A 328 -14.36 15.56 4.44
C PRO A 328 -13.34 16.54 5.08
N ALA A 329 -13.75 17.77 5.39
CA ALA A 329 -12.87 18.76 6.01
C ALA A 329 -12.42 18.34 7.42
N LYS A 330 -13.29 17.74 8.24
CA LYS A 330 -12.92 17.21 9.56
C LYS A 330 -11.97 16.03 9.45
N VAL A 331 -12.19 15.13 8.48
CA VAL A 331 -11.29 14.00 8.21
C VAL A 331 -9.91 14.52 7.81
N THR A 332 -9.83 15.46 6.87
CA THR A 332 -8.57 16.11 6.48
C THR A 332 -7.84 16.70 7.70
N ALA A 333 -8.53 17.47 8.52
CA ALA A 333 -7.95 18.08 9.72
C ALA A 333 -7.44 17.03 10.74
N ALA A 334 -8.18 15.93 10.91
CA ALA A 334 -7.77 14.83 11.78
C ALA A 334 -6.50 14.11 11.27
N MET A 335 -6.41 13.89 9.95
CA MET A 335 -5.27 13.25 9.31
C MET A 335 -4.02 14.13 9.27
N SER A 336 -4.16 15.44 9.05
CA SER A 336 -3.02 16.38 8.91
C SER A 336 -2.13 16.52 10.16
N ASN A 337 -2.47 15.92 11.26
CA ASN A 337 -1.66 15.87 12.48
C ASN A 337 -1.98 14.59 13.25
N LEU A 338 -1.62 13.46 12.65
CA LEU A 338 -1.94 12.12 13.15
C LEU A 338 -0.68 11.40 13.59
N LYS A 339 -0.74 10.74 14.74
CA LYS A 339 0.28 9.81 15.20
C LYS A 339 -0.37 8.50 15.58
N VAL A 340 0.13 7.41 15.00
CA VAL A 340 -0.37 6.05 15.20
C VAL A 340 0.78 5.15 15.62
N ASP A 341 0.65 4.50 16.76
CA ASP A 341 1.53 3.39 17.13
C ASP A 341 1.14 2.16 16.31
N LEU A 342 2.05 1.70 15.47
CA LEU A 342 1.86 0.55 14.61
C LEU A 342 2.30 -0.77 15.28
N ARG A 343 2.57 -0.74 16.59
CA ARG A 343 2.81 -1.91 17.45
C ARG A 343 3.93 -2.82 16.91
N GLY A 344 4.97 -2.20 16.32
CA GLY A 344 6.14 -2.89 15.77
C GLY A 344 6.05 -3.29 14.30
N LEU A 345 4.89 -3.21 13.65
CA LEU A 345 4.73 -3.62 12.25
C LEU A 345 5.60 -2.83 11.26
N ARG A 346 6.07 -1.64 11.64
CA ARG A 346 6.83 -0.72 10.77
C ARG A 346 8.11 -0.17 11.38
N GLY A 347 8.67 -0.80 12.40
CA GLY A 347 9.86 -0.33 13.09
C GLY A 347 9.68 0.94 13.94
N GLY A 348 8.63 1.72 13.71
CA GLY A 348 8.26 2.91 14.46
C GLY A 348 6.85 3.39 14.13
N PRO A 349 6.36 4.46 14.80
CA PRO A 349 5.02 4.99 14.57
C PRO A 349 4.89 5.59 13.16
N LEU A 350 3.66 5.62 12.65
CA LEU A 350 3.29 6.53 11.58
C LEU A 350 2.98 7.89 12.21
N GLU A 351 3.64 8.93 11.72
CA GLU A 351 3.41 10.29 12.19
C GLU A 351 3.30 11.24 11.01
N TRP A 352 2.13 11.88 10.87
CA TRP A 352 1.88 12.95 9.91
C TRP A 352 1.87 14.28 10.62
N THR A 353 2.39 15.29 9.96
CA THR A 353 2.32 16.70 10.35
C THR A 353 1.58 17.49 9.27
N LYS A 354 1.26 18.75 9.53
CA LYS A 354 0.61 19.62 8.54
C LYS A 354 1.32 19.66 7.17
N ASP A 355 2.65 19.54 7.20
CA ASP A 355 3.46 19.69 5.99
C ASP A 355 4.07 18.36 5.49
N ASN A 356 3.84 17.24 6.20
CA ASN A 356 4.35 15.91 5.85
C ASN A 356 3.27 14.86 6.08
N HIS A 357 2.68 14.36 5.01
CA HIS A 357 1.67 13.31 5.01
C HIS A 357 2.21 11.95 4.56
N PHE A 358 3.54 11.83 4.48
CA PHE A 358 4.26 10.57 4.33
C PHE A 358 4.62 10.00 5.72
N ARG A 359 5.74 10.41 6.29
CA ARG A 359 6.21 10.03 7.63
C ARG A 359 7.37 10.95 8.02
N THR A 360 7.52 11.24 9.30
CA THR A 360 8.68 12.01 9.81
C THR A 360 9.96 11.20 9.85
N ALA A 361 9.86 9.88 9.94
CA ALA A 361 10.97 8.94 9.87
C ALA A 361 10.57 7.62 9.21
N GLN A 362 11.48 7.05 8.46
CA GLN A 362 11.35 5.75 7.81
C GLN A 362 12.32 4.76 8.44
N TYR A 363 11.94 3.49 8.48
CA TYR A 363 12.73 2.42 9.09
C TYR A 363 12.87 1.28 8.09
N TYR A 364 14.10 0.80 7.88
CA TYR A 364 14.41 -0.24 6.92
C TYR A 364 15.08 -1.42 7.60
N ARG A 365 14.68 -2.63 7.18
CA ARG A 365 15.33 -3.91 7.51
C ARG A 365 15.70 -4.64 6.23
N VAL A 366 16.69 -5.55 6.31
CA VAL A 366 17.08 -6.39 5.19
C VAL A 366 17.06 -7.85 5.60
N TRP A 367 16.48 -8.68 4.75
CA TRP A 367 16.38 -10.12 4.92
C TRP A 367 16.90 -10.85 3.68
N ARG A 368 17.26 -12.11 3.87
CA ARG A 368 17.52 -13.06 2.79
C ARG A 368 17.24 -14.49 3.27
N TRP A 369 17.23 -15.44 2.36
CA TRP A 369 17.32 -16.83 2.70
C TRP A 369 18.74 -17.19 3.17
N ASP A 370 18.87 -18.00 4.21
CA ASP A 370 20.13 -18.59 4.63
C ASP A 370 20.12 -20.09 4.32
N PRO A 371 20.87 -20.55 3.29
CA PRO A 371 20.93 -21.97 2.95
C PRO A 371 21.50 -22.87 4.05
N ALA A 372 22.41 -22.36 4.88
CA ALA A 372 23.01 -23.11 5.97
C ALA A 372 22.03 -23.36 7.13
N GLN A 373 21.17 -22.39 7.42
CA GLN A 373 20.15 -22.49 8.45
C GLN A 373 18.80 -22.98 7.92
N ASN A 374 18.64 -23.06 6.58
CA ASN A 374 17.39 -23.41 5.88
C ASN A 374 16.19 -22.56 6.35
N LYS A 375 16.39 -21.26 6.48
CA LYS A 375 15.36 -20.31 6.90
C LYS A 375 15.63 -18.88 6.38
N VAL A 376 14.61 -18.03 6.44
CA VAL A 376 14.76 -16.58 6.26
C VAL A 376 15.51 -16.02 7.45
N VAL A 377 16.50 -15.16 7.19
CA VAL A 377 17.28 -14.48 8.23
C VAL A 377 17.33 -12.98 8.00
N ARG A 378 17.30 -12.25 9.09
CA ARG A 378 17.54 -10.82 9.10
C ARG A 378 19.04 -10.55 9.01
N VAL A 379 19.49 -9.83 7.97
CA VAL A 379 20.90 -9.46 7.78
C VAL A 379 21.20 -8.02 8.16
N GLN A 380 20.18 -7.17 8.25
CA GLN A 380 20.26 -5.82 8.81
C GLN A 380 19.01 -5.54 9.65
N ASP A 381 19.20 -5.06 10.89
CA ASP A 381 18.09 -4.63 11.74
C ASP A 381 17.63 -3.19 11.39
N TRP A 382 16.57 -2.71 12.03
CA TRP A 382 15.97 -1.43 11.76
C TRP A 382 17.00 -0.30 11.67
N LYS A 383 17.16 0.24 10.48
CA LYS A 383 17.92 1.45 10.21
C LYS A 383 16.94 2.60 10.01
N LYS A 384 16.95 3.57 10.93
CA LYS A 384 16.13 4.77 10.85
C LYS A 384 16.73 5.74 9.82
N ILE A 385 15.89 6.28 8.95
CA ILE A 385 16.20 7.39 8.05
C ILE A 385 15.16 8.48 8.31
N GLU A 386 15.61 9.68 8.65
CA GLU A 386 14.73 10.83 8.82
C GLU A 386 14.33 11.37 7.46
N THR A 387 13.02 11.58 7.26
CA THR A 387 12.54 12.24 6.05
C THR A 387 12.83 13.73 6.21
N LYS A 388 13.73 14.25 5.40
CA LYS A 388 14.09 15.67 5.44
C LYS A 388 12.85 16.53 5.22
N ARG A 389 12.76 17.57 6.02
CA ARG A 389 11.74 18.62 5.90
C ARG A 389 11.90 19.38 4.59
#